data_da043a6e7579382d381ab1b049e8d5a3
#
_entry.id   da043a6e7579382d381ab1b049e8d5a3
#
_cell.length_a   1.000
_cell.length_b   1.000
_cell.length_c   1.000
_cell.angle_alpha   90.00
_cell.angle_beta   90.00
_cell.angle_gamma   90.00
#
_symmetry.space_group_name_H-M   'P 1'
#
loop_
_entity.id
_entity.type
_entity.pdbx_description
1 polymer ?
#
loop_
_entity_poly.entity_id
_entity_poly.type
_entity_poly.pdbx_seq_one_letter_code
_entity_poly.pdbx_strand_id
1 'polypeptide(L)'
;MSYLSKKKFSRYHLNNLKFIFKREDTGKFFIQDKFQGQCLDSESLISTFIVREKIKQYDIYTNILNWQFMSLNPYLMGSPKPIKRTSKYINLASDGSNIAEYLLNIYKLDQNVFEGIVETLKYILPYTRDLQVEETLELGRNVYIELTESNFKLPAWLLSTGTLRILALLAVLRHPKPAPLIVIEEIENGLDPRSVDLIVDEIRKLVETETTQVIITTHSPYLLDLLHLSQIILVERDEGQPIFSRPADQESLQEWSKKFGPGKLYTMSRLSQKG
;
A
#
# COMPACT_ATOMS: atom_id res chain seq x y z
N MET A 1 -22.25 -29.55 -25.70
CA MET A 1 -21.51 -29.01 -24.55
C MET A 1 -20.07 -28.79 -24.99
N SER A 2 -19.74 -27.58 -25.41
CA SER A 2 -18.39 -27.26 -25.88
C SER A 2 -17.62 -26.60 -24.72
N TYR A 3 -16.65 -27.30 -24.17
CA TYR A 3 -15.67 -26.76 -23.25
C TYR A 3 -14.71 -25.83 -24.03
N LEU A 4 -14.95 -24.53 -23.94
CA LEU A 4 -13.99 -23.52 -24.35
C LEU A 4 -12.82 -23.53 -23.34
N SER A 5 -11.66 -24.08 -23.76
CA SER A 5 -10.43 -24.00 -22.99
C SER A 5 -10.03 -22.53 -22.75
N LYS A 6 -10.09 -22.09 -21.52
CA LYS A 6 -9.69 -20.71 -21.15
C LYS A 6 -8.17 -20.62 -21.15
N LYS A 7 -7.60 -20.29 -22.30
CA LYS A 7 -6.17 -19.91 -22.39
C LYS A 7 -5.98 -18.57 -21.68
N LYS A 8 -5.27 -18.57 -20.54
CA LYS A 8 -4.90 -17.32 -19.87
C LYS A 8 -3.64 -16.76 -20.49
N PHE A 9 -3.74 -15.58 -21.12
CA PHE A 9 -2.61 -14.81 -21.61
C PHE A 9 -2.36 -13.62 -20.70
N SER A 10 -1.12 -13.44 -20.27
CA SER A 10 -0.70 -12.23 -19.56
C SER A 10 0.44 -11.57 -20.34
N ARG A 11 0.28 -10.27 -20.66
CA ARG A 11 1.30 -9.46 -21.32
C ARG A 11 1.90 -8.50 -20.30
N TYR A 12 3.20 -8.53 -20.18
CA TYR A 12 3.94 -7.57 -19.38
C TYR A 12 4.89 -6.77 -20.28
N HIS A 13 4.92 -5.45 -20.10
CA HIS A 13 5.85 -4.56 -20.80
C HIS A 13 6.79 -3.96 -19.76
N LEU A 14 8.07 -4.27 -19.84
CA LEU A 14 9.12 -3.65 -19.05
C LEU A 14 10.24 -3.21 -19.99
N ASN A 15 10.55 -1.92 -19.99
CA ASN A 15 11.69 -1.32 -20.70
C ASN A 15 11.96 -1.92 -22.09
N ASN A 16 10.97 -1.89 -22.99
CA ASN A 16 11.03 -2.43 -24.35
C ASN A 16 11.14 -3.97 -24.48
N LEU A 17 11.10 -4.73 -23.40
CA LEU A 17 11.04 -6.18 -23.43
C LEU A 17 9.58 -6.64 -23.32
N LYS A 18 9.12 -7.33 -24.36
CA LYS A 18 7.76 -7.89 -24.42
C LYS A 18 7.82 -9.36 -24.08
N PHE A 19 7.40 -9.72 -22.86
CA PHE A 19 7.25 -11.11 -22.46
C PHE A 19 5.80 -11.57 -22.64
N ILE A 20 5.60 -12.70 -23.30
CA ILE A 20 4.30 -13.34 -23.43
C ILE A 20 4.40 -14.65 -22.65
N PHE A 21 3.65 -14.75 -21.57
CA PHE A 21 3.51 -15.97 -20.80
C PHE A 21 2.19 -16.65 -21.20
N LYS A 22 2.27 -17.93 -21.48
CA LYS A 22 1.11 -18.76 -21.76
C LYS A 22 1.15 -19.98 -20.85
N ARG A 23 0.07 -20.20 -20.11
CA ARG A 23 -0.12 -21.42 -19.31
C ARG A 23 -1.29 -22.21 -19.89
N GLU A 24 -1.09 -23.53 -20.04
CA GLU A 24 -2.15 -24.47 -20.40
C GLU A 24 -2.78 -25.10 -19.15
N ASP A 25 -3.97 -25.64 -19.29
CA ASP A 25 -4.71 -26.30 -18.19
C ASP A 25 -3.94 -27.53 -17.62
N THR A 26 -3.02 -28.07 -18.37
CA THR A 26 -2.12 -29.16 -17.95
C THR A 26 -0.98 -28.72 -17.03
N GLY A 27 -0.91 -27.42 -16.66
CA GLY A 27 0.18 -26.83 -15.89
C GLY A 27 1.45 -26.52 -16.69
N LYS A 28 1.48 -26.85 -17.99
CA LYS A 28 2.61 -26.47 -18.85
C LYS A 28 2.61 -24.97 -19.10
N PHE A 29 3.78 -24.35 -19.06
CA PHE A 29 3.95 -22.95 -19.37
C PHE A 29 4.98 -22.70 -20.45
N PHE A 30 4.79 -21.61 -21.18
CA PHE A 30 5.59 -21.21 -22.33
C PHE A 30 5.97 -19.74 -22.18
N ILE A 31 7.17 -19.38 -22.65
CA ILE A 31 7.63 -18.01 -22.77
C ILE A 31 7.97 -17.77 -24.21
N GLN A 32 7.36 -16.74 -24.82
CA GLN A 32 7.56 -16.46 -26.23
C GLN A 32 7.34 -17.70 -27.14
N ASP A 33 6.29 -18.48 -26.80
CA ASP A 33 5.92 -19.74 -27.49
C ASP A 33 6.94 -20.91 -27.37
N LYS A 34 7.99 -20.76 -26.55
CA LYS A 34 8.89 -21.87 -26.25
C LYS A 34 8.46 -22.55 -24.97
N PHE A 35 8.43 -23.89 -24.98
CA PHE A 35 8.15 -24.68 -23.78
C PHE A 35 9.25 -24.47 -22.73
N GLN A 36 8.87 -24.14 -21.50
CA GLN A 36 9.77 -23.87 -20.40
C GLN A 36 9.64 -24.86 -19.24
N GLY A 37 8.47 -25.47 -19.05
CA GLY A 37 8.29 -26.42 -17.98
C GLY A 37 6.83 -26.67 -17.61
N GLN A 38 6.62 -27.26 -16.45
CA GLN A 38 5.32 -27.57 -15.87
C GLN A 38 5.27 -27.07 -14.42
N CYS A 39 4.20 -26.42 -14.03
CA CYS A 39 3.92 -26.00 -12.65
C CYS A 39 2.67 -26.71 -12.11
N LEU A 40 2.65 -26.91 -10.80
CA LEU A 40 1.48 -27.43 -10.11
C LEU A 40 0.35 -26.38 -10.08
N ASP A 41 -0.90 -26.83 -9.96
CA ASP A 41 -2.06 -25.93 -9.94
C ASP A 41 -2.06 -24.95 -8.77
N SER A 42 -1.43 -25.33 -7.65
CA SER A 42 -1.26 -24.50 -6.45
C SER A 42 -0.13 -23.47 -6.54
N GLU A 43 0.75 -23.56 -7.57
CA GLU A 43 1.88 -22.66 -7.72
C GLU A 43 1.58 -21.53 -8.70
N SER A 44 2.01 -20.32 -8.37
CA SER A 44 1.98 -19.24 -9.34
C SER A 44 3.01 -19.49 -10.43
N LEU A 45 2.69 -19.12 -11.66
CA LEU A 45 3.60 -19.24 -12.81
C LEU A 45 4.92 -18.50 -12.56
N ILE A 46 4.84 -17.37 -11.86
CA ILE A 46 5.99 -16.54 -11.50
C ILE A 46 6.89 -17.27 -10.50
N SER A 47 6.34 -17.86 -9.42
CA SER A 47 7.14 -18.57 -8.42
C SER A 47 7.84 -19.79 -9.00
N THR A 48 7.14 -20.58 -9.83
CA THR A 48 7.72 -21.76 -10.49
C THR A 48 8.86 -21.37 -11.44
N PHE A 49 8.69 -20.28 -12.18
CA PHE A 49 9.68 -19.79 -13.13
C PHE A 49 10.97 -19.35 -12.44
N ILE A 50 10.85 -18.63 -11.32
CA ILE A 50 11.99 -18.10 -10.58
C ILE A 50 12.83 -19.20 -9.92
N VAL A 51 12.16 -20.19 -9.32
CA VAL A 51 12.85 -21.29 -8.62
C VAL A 51 13.62 -22.19 -9.60
N ARG A 52 13.06 -22.42 -10.80
CA ARG A 52 13.65 -23.41 -11.75
C ARG A 52 14.68 -22.85 -12.71
N GLU A 53 14.54 -21.59 -13.14
CA GLU A 53 15.34 -21.06 -14.26
C GLU A 53 16.57 -20.24 -13.85
N LYS A 54 16.85 -20.02 -12.54
CA LYS A 54 17.95 -19.16 -12.08
C LYS A 54 18.06 -17.85 -12.88
N ILE A 55 16.92 -17.22 -13.19
CA ILE A 55 16.92 -16.04 -14.03
C ILE A 55 17.66 -14.93 -13.34
N LYS A 56 18.69 -14.44 -13.99
CA LYS A 56 19.43 -13.21 -13.63
C LYS A 56 18.60 -11.93 -13.73
N GLN A 57 17.32 -12.00 -14.05
CA GLN A 57 16.38 -10.87 -14.02
C GLN A 57 15.76 -10.73 -12.62
N TYR A 58 16.63 -10.51 -11.65
CA TYR A 58 16.30 -10.20 -10.25
C TYR A 58 15.29 -9.06 -10.09
N ASP A 59 15.22 -8.14 -11.07
CA ASP A 59 14.50 -6.89 -10.90
C ASP A 59 12.97 -7.03 -10.84
N ILE A 60 12.36 -7.88 -11.67
CA ILE A 60 10.89 -8.01 -11.70
C ILE A 60 10.39 -8.73 -10.45
N TYR A 61 11.07 -9.80 -10.07
CA TYR A 61 10.66 -10.62 -8.94
C TYR A 61 10.86 -9.91 -7.61
N THR A 62 12.04 -9.33 -7.41
CA THR A 62 12.31 -8.49 -6.24
C THR A 62 11.36 -7.32 -6.18
N ASN A 63 10.99 -6.74 -7.32
CA ASN A 63 9.99 -5.69 -7.38
C ASN A 63 8.63 -6.17 -6.88
N ILE A 64 8.13 -7.31 -7.39
CA ILE A 64 6.83 -7.87 -6.98
C ILE A 64 6.84 -8.34 -5.51
N LEU A 65 7.94 -8.95 -5.04
CA LEU A 65 8.07 -9.38 -3.65
C LEU A 65 8.08 -8.20 -2.66
N ASN A 66 8.51 -7.04 -3.13
CA ASN A 66 8.53 -5.82 -2.32
C ASN A 66 7.23 -5.01 -2.41
N TRP A 67 6.21 -5.46 -3.14
CA TRP A 67 4.89 -4.83 -3.11
C TRP A 67 4.31 -4.89 -1.71
N GLN A 68 3.76 -3.80 -1.25
CA GLN A 68 3.16 -3.69 0.06
C GLN A 68 1.64 -3.52 -0.05
N PHE A 69 0.89 -4.43 0.58
CA PHE A 69 -0.56 -4.38 0.66
C PHE A 69 -0.94 -4.13 2.12
N MET A 70 -1.71 -3.08 2.36
CA MET A 70 -2.01 -2.61 3.70
C MET A 70 -3.52 -2.54 3.94
N SER A 71 -3.96 -3.27 4.96
CA SER A 71 -5.29 -3.20 5.54
C SER A 71 -5.09 -3.05 7.06
N LEU A 72 -4.76 -1.82 7.48
CA LEU A 72 -4.30 -1.53 8.84
C LEU A 72 -5.34 -1.87 9.90
N ASN A 73 -4.93 -2.63 10.91
CA ASN A 73 -5.73 -2.93 12.09
C ASN A 73 -5.07 -2.34 13.35
N PRO A 74 -5.47 -1.13 13.81
CA PRO A 74 -4.85 -0.46 14.94
C PRO A 74 -4.89 -1.27 16.25
N TYR A 75 -5.87 -2.14 16.43
CA TYR A 75 -5.97 -2.99 17.62
C TYR A 75 -4.83 -4.01 17.74
N LEU A 76 -4.14 -4.31 16.64
CA LEU A 76 -2.97 -5.22 16.62
C LEU A 76 -1.63 -4.46 16.64
N MET A 77 -1.65 -3.12 16.48
CA MET A 77 -0.45 -2.32 16.29
C MET A 77 0.23 -1.89 17.59
N GLY A 78 -0.53 -1.75 18.66
CA GLY A 78 -0.01 -1.22 19.93
C GLY A 78 0.81 -2.20 20.76
N SER A 79 0.67 -3.51 20.55
CA SER A 79 1.27 -4.52 21.42
C SER A 79 2.78 -4.67 21.19
N PRO A 80 3.58 -4.90 22.26
CA PRO A 80 5.00 -5.24 22.13
C PRO A 80 5.19 -6.49 21.27
N LYS A 81 6.23 -6.49 20.41
CA LYS A 81 6.54 -7.61 19.52
C LYS A 81 7.99 -8.07 19.71
N PRO A 82 8.26 -9.38 19.66
CA PRO A 82 9.62 -9.89 19.68
C PRO A 82 10.44 -9.39 18.47
N ILE A 83 11.66 -8.93 18.72
CA ILE A 83 12.57 -8.51 17.65
C ILE A 83 13.05 -9.73 16.87
N LYS A 84 12.76 -9.76 15.57
CA LYS A 84 13.28 -10.80 14.66
C LYS A 84 14.72 -10.48 14.27
N ARG A 85 15.69 -11.33 14.67
CA ARG A 85 17.13 -11.12 14.47
C ARG A 85 17.61 -11.26 13.01
N THR A 86 16.77 -11.64 12.05
CA THR A 86 17.22 -12.27 10.81
C THR A 86 17.08 -11.45 9.54
N SER A 87 16.43 -10.30 9.52
CA SER A 87 16.28 -9.54 8.27
C SER A 87 16.89 -8.14 8.34
N LYS A 88 17.75 -7.86 7.35
CA LYS A 88 18.33 -6.52 7.13
C LYS A 88 17.26 -5.52 6.65
N TYR A 89 16.17 -6.01 6.08
CA TYR A 89 15.02 -5.26 5.60
C TYR A 89 13.76 -5.84 6.21
N ILE A 90 12.97 -4.99 6.84
CA ILE A 90 11.71 -5.35 7.49
C ILE A 90 10.61 -4.61 6.73
N ASN A 91 9.66 -5.35 6.15
CA ASN A 91 8.45 -4.77 5.60
C ASN A 91 7.40 -4.60 6.71
N LEU A 92 6.58 -3.56 6.62
CA LEU A 92 5.44 -3.44 7.51
C LEU A 92 4.44 -4.57 7.19
N ALA A 93 3.97 -5.28 8.22
CA ALA A 93 2.91 -6.26 8.06
C ALA A 93 1.64 -5.59 7.50
N SER A 94 0.84 -6.33 6.73
CA SER A 94 -0.36 -5.78 6.09
C SER A 94 -1.35 -5.17 7.10
N ASP A 95 -1.44 -5.73 8.29
CA ASP A 95 -2.26 -5.26 9.40
C ASP A 95 -1.58 -4.20 10.29
N GLY A 96 -0.30 -3.87 10.02
CA GLY A 96 0.49 -2.93 10.82
C GLY A 96 1.03 -3.48 12.13
N SER A 97 0.81 -4.77 12.44
CA SER A 97 1.09 -5.35 13.77
C SER A 97 2.55 -5.29 14.21
N ASN A 98 3.51 -5.09 13.30
CA ASN A 98 4.93 -4.96 13.59
C ASN A 98 5.44 -3.52 13.47
N ILE A 99 4.58 -2.52 13.64
CA ILE A 99 4.94 -1.10 13.45
C ILE A 99 6.13 -0.66 14.32
N ALA A 100 6.24 -1.15 15.55
CA ALA A 100 7.35 -0.83 16.43
C ALA A 100 8.71 -1.31 15.86
N GLU A 101 8.76 -2.56 15.38
CA GLU A 101 9.94 -3.13 14.73
C GLU A 101 10.27 -2.39 13.43
N TYR A 102 9.25 -2.01 12.66
CA TYR A 102 9.39 -1.26 11.41
C TYR A 102 9.97 0.13 11.64
N LEU A 103 9.48 0.88 12.64
CA LEU A 103 10.02 2.18 13.04
C LEU A 103 11.44 2.08 13.56
N LEU A 104 11.76 1.05 14.36
CA LEU A 104 13.13 0.78 14.79
C LEU A 104 14.06 0.54 13.60
N ASN A 105 13.58 -0.14 12.58
CA ASN A 105 14.34 -0.35 11.34
C ASN A 105 14.55 0.97 10.58
N ILE A 106 13.54 1.83 10.47
CA ILE A 106 13.68 3.17 9.88
C ILE A 106 14.73 3.98 10.65
N TYR A 107 14.65 4.04 11.97
CA TYR A 107 15.60 4.73 12.82
C TYR A 107 17.05 4.26 12.58
N LYS A 108 17.25 2.94 12.45
CA LYS A 108 18.57 2.34 12.17
C LYS A 108 19.07 2.60 10.75
N LEU A 109 18.15 2.75 9.78
CA LEU A 109 18.49 3.02 8.37
C LEU A 109 18.79 4.50 8.14
N ASP A 110 17.98 5.37 8.69
CA ASP A 110 18.09 6.83 8.54
C ASP A 110 17.38 7.54 9.69
N GLN A 111 18.15 8.05 10.64
CA GLN A 111 17.65 8.76 11.81
C GLN A 111 16.91 10.05 11.42
N ASN A 112 17.35 10.77 10.38
CA ASN A 112 16.71 12.01 9.96
C ASN A 112 15.29 11.75 9.43
N VAL A 113 15.08 10.62 8.74
CA VAL A 113 13.75 10.22 8.29
C VAL A 113 12.84 9.92 9.48
N PHE A 114 13.34 9.20 10.48
CA PHE A 114 12.58 8.93 11.72
C PHE A 114 12.21 10.23 12.44
N GLU A 115 13.15 11.13 12.62
CA GLU A 115 12.91 12.46 13.24
C GLU A 115 11.87 13.25 12.42
N GLY A 116 11.94 13.21 11.09
CA GLY A 116 10.95 13.82 10.21
C GLY A 116 9.53 13.23 10.39
N ILE A 117 9.41 11.92 10.64
CA ILE A 117 8.13 11.28 10.98
C ILE A 117 7.61 11.84 12.30
N VAL A 118 8.48 11.92 13.33
CA VAL A 118 8.12 12.47 14.65
C VAL A 118 7.67 13.93 14.55
N GLU A 119 8.39 14.76 13.82
CA GLU A 119 8.01 16.17 13.63
C GLU A 119 6.67 16.32 12.90
N THR A 120 6.40 15.48 11.91
CA THR A 120 5.10 15.50 11.22
C THR A 120 3.99 15.01 12.16
N LEU A 121 4.25 14.02 12.98
CA LEU A 121 3.29 13.56 13.99
C LEU A 121 2.97 14.68 14.99
N LYS A 122 3.97 15.44 15.46
CA LYS A 122 3.78 16.62 16.33
C LYS A 122 2.93 17.71 15.66
N TYR A 123 3.09 17.89 14.34
CA TYR A 123 2.28 18.85 13.60
C TYR A 123 0.79 18.46 13.56
N ILE A 124 0.51 17.16 13.36
CA ILE A 124 -0.87 16.63 13.33
C ILE A 124 -1.47 16.59 14.74
N LEU A 125 -0.67 16.14 15.71
CA LEU A 125 -1.05 15.94 17.11
C LEU A 125 -0.24 16.90 17.99
N PRO A 126 -0.68 18.15 18.16
CA PRO A 126 0.10 19.20 18.83
C PRO A 126 0.41 18.91 20.32
N TYR A 127 -0.28 17.97 20.92
CA TYR A 127 -0.02 17.50 22.29
C TYR A 127 1.16 16.52 22.37
N THR A 128 1.63 15.98 21.22
CA THR A 128 2.78 15.10 21.14
C THR A 128 4.07 15.88 21.30
N ARG A 129 4.95 15.45 22.22
CA ARG A 129 6.28 16.03 22.41
C ARG A 129 7.39 15.19 21.82
N ASP A 130 7.24 13.87 21.91
CA ASP A 130 8.26 12.94 21.44
C ASP A 130 7.66 11.57 21.15
N LEU A 131 8.37 10.81 20.31
CA LEU A 131 8.09 9.41 20.02
C LEU A 131 9.39 8.62 20.12
N GLN A 132 9.38 7.55 20.87
CA GLN A 132 10.53 6.67 21.07
C GLN A 132 10.14 5.23 20.74
N VAL A 133 11.11 4.47 20.26
CA VAL A 133 10.98 3.03 20.09
C VAL A 133 11.86 2.37 21.14
N GLU A 134 11.22 1.72 22.10
CA GLU A 134 11.87 1.13 23.26
C GLU A 134 12.05 -0.37 23.12
N GLU A 135 13.19 -0.88 23.59
CA GLU A 135 13.48 -2.32 23.65
C GLU A 135 13.40 -2.79 25.11
N THR A 136 12.61 -3.84 25.39
CA THR A 136 12.64 -4.50 26.70
C THR A 136 13.78 -5.49 26.75
N LEU A 137 14.56 -5.47 27.85
CA LEU A 137 15.67 -6.43 28.08
C LEU A 137 15.18 -7.72 28.70
N GLU A 138 13.99 -7.73 29.31
CA GLU A 138 13.44 -8.85 30.09
C GLU A 138 12.67 -9.82 29.17
N LEU A 139 12.82 -11.13 29.42
CA LEU A 139 12.06 -12.25 28.86
C LEU A 139 11.89 -12.28 27.33
N GLY A 140 12.95 -11.98 26.61
CA GLY A 140 12.94 -11.88 25.14
C GLY A 140 12.81 -10.43 24.72
N ARG A 141 13.78 -9.95 23.95
CA ARG A 141 13.83 -8.58 23.45
C ARG A 141 12.55 -8.23 22.67
N ASN A 142 11.63 -7.58 23.34
CA ASN A 142 10.45 -7.02 22.69
C ASN A 142 10.70 -5.55 22.33
N VAL A 143 10.09 -5.10 21.25
CA VAL A 143 10.07 -3.70 20.85
C VAL A 143 8.65 -3.15 20.96
N TYR A 144 8.51 -1.94 21.48
CA TYR A 144 7.25 -1.21 21.56
C TYR A 144 7.48 0.27 21.32
N ILE A 145 6.40 0.99 21.04
CA ILE A 145 6.41 2.45 20.84
C ILE A 145 5.96 3.11 22.12
N GLU A 146 6.65 4.19 22.50
CA GLU A 146 6.28 5.09 23.58
C GLU A 146 6.13 6.51 23.01
N LEU A 147 4.94 7.10 23.20
CA LEU A 147 4.65 8.48 22.83
C LEU A 147 4.66 9.34 24.10
N THR A 148 5.35 10.47 24.05
CA THR A 148 5.31 11.45 25.14
C THR A 148 4.28 12.52 24.83
N GLU A 149 3.21 12.58 25.61
CA GLU A 149 2.20 13.64 25.58
C GLU A 149 2.35 14.54 26.81
N SER A 150 2.59 15.82 26.60
CA SER A 150 2.87 16.75 27.69
C SER A 150 3.99 16.26 28.62
N ASN A 151 3.67 15.66 29.76
CA ASN A 151 4.63 15.10 30.74
C ASN A 151 4.41 13.58 30.96
N PHE A 152 3.54 12.95 30.18
CA PHE A 152 3.20 11.55 30.33
C PHE A 152 3.80 10.73 29.20
N LYS A 153 4.37 9.60 29.54
CA LYS A 153 4.82 8.58 28.60
C LYS A 153 3.71 7.57 28.41
N LEU A 154 3.22 7.45 27.18
CA LEU A 154 2.10 6.59 26.82
C LEU A 154 2.62 5.49 25.90
N PRO A 155 2.60 4.23 26.32
CA PRO A 155 2.90 3.13 25.44
C PRO A 155 1.81 2.97 24.37
N ALA A 156 2.19 2.42 23.22
CA ALA A 156 1.34 2.38 22.02
C ALA A 156 -0.03 1.72 22.22
N TRP A 157 -0.17 0.77 23.15
CA TRP A 157 -1.46 0.13 23.45
C TRP A 157 -2.48 1.04 24.14
N LEU A 158 -2.07 2.23 24.59
CA LEU A 158 -2.93 3.27 25.14
C LEU A 158 -3.24 4.38 24.13
N LEU A 159 -2.61 4.37 22.96
CA LEU A 159 -2.83 5.38 21.94
C LEU A 159 -4.16 5.17 21.20
N SER A 160 -4.69 6.26 20.65
CA SER A 160 -5.88 6.20 19.82
C SER A 160 -5.63 5.39 18.55
N THR A 161 -6.67 4.78 18.00
CA THR A 161 -6.61 4.04 16.73
C THR A 161 -6.17 4.95 15.58
N GLY A 162 -6.60 6.21 15.57
CA GLY A 162 -6.18 7.22 14.59
C GLY A 162 -4.70 7.54 14.68
N THR A 163 -4.17 7.74 15.90
CA THR A 163 -2.73 7.98 16.12
C THR A 163 -1.88 6.85 15.56
N LEU A 164 -2.25 5.60 15.85
CA LEU A 164 -1.53 4.43 15.35
C LEU A 164 -1.58 4.32 13.83
N ARG A 165 -2.74 4.61 13.20
CA ARG A 165 -2.87 4.61 11.73
C ARG A 165 -2.03 5.69 11.08
N ILE A 166 -2.08 6.93 11.58
CA ILE A 166 -1.25 8.02 11.07
C ILE A 166 0.23 7.64 11.13
N LEU A 167 0.66 7.10 12.28
CA LEU A 167 2.06 6.69 12.47
C LEU A 167 2.48 5.62 11.47
N ALA A 168 1.65 4.60 11.23
CA ALA A 168 1.94 3.56 10.24
C ALA A 168 1.99 4.09 8.82
N LEU A 169 1.04 4.97 8.44
CA LEU A 169 1.01 5.58 7.12
C LEU A 169 2.25 6.46 6.89
N LEU A 170 2.60 7.32 7.85
CA LEU A 170 3.83 8.13 7.76
C LEU A 170 5.09 7.26 7.65
N ALA A 171 5.17 6.19 8.45
CA ALA A 171 6.31 5.27 8.42
C ALA A 171 6.48 4.60 7.05
N VAL A 172 5.38 4.18 6.41
CA VAL A 172 5.42 3.54 5.08
C VAL A 172 5.75 4.56 3.99
N LEU A 173 5.07 5.71 3.99
CA LEU A 173 5.21 6.72 2.95
C LEU A 173 6.58 7.42 2.97
N ARG A 174 7.21 7.50 4.15
CA ARG A 174 8.54 8.11 4.33
C ARG A 174 9.67 7.11 4.48
N HIS A 175 9.42 5.82 4.26
CA HIS A 175 10.48 4.83 4.42
C HIS A 175 11.70 5.16 3.53
N PRO A 176 12.96 5.10 4.04
CA PRO A 176 14.17 5.44 3.26
C PRO A 176 14.33 4.63 1.97
N LYS A 177 13.70 3.46 1.93
CA LYS A 177 13.63 2.58 0.76
C LYS A 177 12.18 2.16 0.56
N PRO A 178 11.35 3.02 -0.06
CA PRO A 178 9.93 2.73 -0.21
C PRO A 178 9.70 1.53 -1.13
N ALA A 179 8.59 0.84 -0.91
CA ALA A 179 8.16 -0.25 -1.78
C ALA A 179 7.83 0.29 -3.19
N PRO A 180 8.11 -0.45 -4.27
CA PRO A 180 7.81 -0.01 -5.63
C PRO A 180 6.30 0.10 -5.90
N LEU A 181 5.49 -0.64 -5.16
CA LEU A 181 4.03 -0.52 -5.14
C LEU A 181 3.54 -0.58 -3.70
N ILE A 182 2.70 0.38 -3.33
CA ILE A 182 2.00 0.43 -2.05
C ILE A 182 0.50 0.46 -2.34
N VAL A 183 -0.24 -0.50 -1.79
CA VAL A 183 -1.70 -0.56 -1.87
C VAL A 183 -2.25 -0.38 -0.46
N ILE A 184 -3.15 0.60 -0.27
CA ILE A 184 -3.71 0.92 1.05
C ILE A 184 -5.23 0.85 0.96
N GLU A 185 -5.83 -0.04 1.75
CA GLU A 185 -7.29 -0.15 1.84
C GLU A 185 -7.86 0.86 2.82
N GLU A 186 -8.94 1.55 2.38
CA GLU A 186 -9.73 2.49 3.19
C GLU A 186 -8.83 3.45 3.99
N ILE A 187 -8.00 4.19 3.26
CA ILE A 187 -6.92 5.01 3.84
C ILE A 187 -7.43 6.02 4.86
N GLU A 188 -8.65 6.52 4.70
CA GLU A 188 -9.30 7.50 5.56
C GLU A 188 -9.83 6.94 6.89
N ASN A 189 -9.92 5.62 7.05
CA ASN A 189 -10.53 5.01 8.23
C ASN A 189 -9.86 5.47 9.52
N GLY A 190 -10.68 6.03 10.44
CA GLY A 190 -10.22 6.50 11.75
C GLY A 190 -9.35 7.76 11.71
N LEU A 191 -9.24 8.43 10.57
CA LEU A 191 -8.54 9.70 10.41
C LEU A 191 -9.53 10.87 10.39
N ASP A 192 -9.13 11.99 10.99
CA ASP A 192 -9.83 13.25 10.82
C ASP A 192 -9.44 13.91 9.48
N PRO A 193 -10.23 14.89 8.98
CA PRO A 193 -9.98 15.51 7.67
C PRO A 193 -8.59 16.14 7.52
N ARG A 194 -8.02 16.74 8.58
CA ARG A 194 -6.68 17.35 8.50
C ARG A 194 -5.60 16.28 8.34
N SER A 195 -5.77 15.15 9.02
CA SER A 195 -4.88 13.99 8.90
C SER A 195 -4.96 13.38 7.50
N VAL A 196 -6.16 13.29 6.92
CA VAL A 196 -6.34 12.81 5.54
C VAL A 196 -5.63 13.72 4.53
N ASP A 197 -5.80 15.04 4.66
CA ASP A 197 -5.17 16.05 3.79
C ASP A 197 -3.65 15.91 3.79
N LEU A 198 -3.05 15.83 4.99
CA LEU A 198 -1.61 15.64 5.15
C LEU A 198 -1.12 14.31 4.56
N ILE A 199 -1.84 13.21 4.77
CA ILE A 199 -1.46 11.91 4.20
C ILE A 199 -1.51 11.93 2.67
N VAL A 200 -2.50 12.61 2.08
CA VAL A 200 -2.55 12.81 0.62
C VAL A 200 -1.34 13.61 0.12
N ASP A 201 -0.91 14.63 0.86
CA ASP A 201 0.30 15.39 0.52
C ASP A 201 1.59 14.55 0.65
N GLU A 202 1.68 13.67 1.65
CA GLU A 202 2.80 12.73 1.75
C GLU A 202 2.82 11.73 0.58
N ILE A 203 1.65 11.25 0.14
CA ILE A 203 1.53 10.41 -1.06
C ILE A 203 2.02 11.17 -2.30
N ARG A 204 1.62 12.43 -2.49
CA ARG A 204 2.07 13.26 -3.61
C ARG A 204 3.59 13.39 -3.63
N LYS A 205 4.20 13.74 -2.50
CA LYS A 205 5.66 13.82 -2.36
C LYS A 205 6.35 12.50 -2.72
N LEU A 206 5.81 11.38 -2.27
CA LEU A 206 6.38 10.06 -2.56
C LEU A 206 6.30 9.72 -4.05
N VAL A 207 5.14 9.91 -4.70
CA VAL A 207 4.97 9.56 -6.12
C VAL A 207 5.74 10.49 -7.07
N GLU A 208 6.02 11.74 -6.65
CA GLU A 208 6.90 12.66 -7.40
C GLU A 208 8.34 12.14 -7.53
N THR A 209 8.76 11.20 -6.69
CA THR A 209 10.08 10.56 -6.84
C THR A 209 10.15 9.57 -8.00
N GLU A 210 9.02 9.24 -8.63
CA GLU A 210 8.86 8.26 -9.73
C GLU A 210 9.37 6.84 -9.42
N THR A 211 9.66 6.55 -8.15
CA THR A 211 10.16 5.24 -7.70
C THR A 211 9.07 4.33 -7.15
N THR A 212 7.94 4.91 -6.76
CA THR A 212 6.85 4.21 -6.08
C THR A 212 5.50 4.54 -6.73
N GLN A 213 4.71 3.51 -6.98
CA GLN A 213 3.30 3.67 -7.31
C GLN A 213 2.45 3.47 -6.05
N VAL A 214 1.45 4.32 -5.84
CA VAL A 214 0.51 4.19 -4.73
C VAL A 214 -0.90 3.98 -5.27
N ILE A 215 -1.59 2.97 -4.77
CA ILE A 215 -3.01 2.69 -5.02
C ILE A 215 -3.73 2.77 -3.68
N ILE A 216 -4.78 3.56 -3.60
CA ILE A 216 -5.60 3.67 -2.41
C ILE A 216 -7.06 3.30 -2.73
N THR A 217 -7.76 2.69 -1.79
CA THR A 217 -9.21 2.57 -1.86
C THR A 217 -9.84 3.55 -0.88
N THR A 218 -10.98 4.12 -1.25
CA THR A 218 -11.69 5.09 -0.42
C THR A 218 -13.18 5.10 -0.72
N HIS A 219 -13.96 5.40 0.30
CA HIS A 219 -15.37 5.77 0.22
C HIS A 219 -15.61 7.21 0.69
N SER A 220 -14.56 7.96 0.99
CA SER A 220 -14.64 9.33 1.50
C SER A 220 -14.82 10.35 0.38
N PRO A 221 -15.97 11.06 0.31
CA PRO A 221 -16.14 12.18 -0.62
C PRO A 221 -15.10 13.28 -0.38
N TYR A 222 -14.70 13.50 0.88
CA TYR A 222 -13.68 14.46 1.24
C TYR A 222 -12.33 14.12 0.58
N LEU A 223 -11.89 12.86 0.68
CA LEU A 223 -10.63 12.42 0.06
C LEU A 223 -10.71 12.52 -1.47
N LEU A 224 -11.86 12.15 -2.06
CA LEU A 224 -12.06 12.29 -3.51
C LEU A 224 -11.92 13.74 -3.97
N ASP A 225 -12.38 14.73 -3.17
CA ASP A 225 -12.24 16.16 -3.51
C ASP A 225 -10.78 16.64 -3.48
N LEU A 226 -9.86 15.90 -2.83
CA LEU A 226 -8.42 16.17 -2.86
C LEU A 226 -7.73 15.64 -4.13
N LEU A 227 -8.42 14.84 -4.95
CA LEU A 227 -7.85 14.15 -6.13
C LEU A 227 -8.34 14.78 -7.44
N HIS A 228 -7.53 14.66 -8.49
CA HIS A 228 -7.96 14.93 -9.86
C HIS A 228 -8.76 13.74 -10.43
N LEU A 229 -9.74 14.00 -11.31
CA LEU A 229 -10.52 12.95 -11.97
C LEU A 229 -9.64 11.89 -12.64
N SER A 230 -8.50 12.29 -13.19
CA SER A 230 -7.54 11.38 -13.85
C SER A 230 -6.89 10.38 -12.90
N GLN A 231 -6.92 10.65 -11.60
CA GLN A 231 -6.37 9.77 -10.56
C GLN A 231 -7.39 8.79 -10.02
N ILE A 232 -8.68 8.91 -10.41
CA ILE A 232 -9.79 8.13 -9.90
C ILE A 232 -10.12 6.98 -10.86
N ILE A 233 -10.25 5.79 -10.30
CA ILE A 233 -10.85 4.62 -10.96
C ILE A 233 -12.09 4.25 -10.19
N LEU A 234 -13.25 4.33 -10.83
CA LEU A 234 -14.52 3.91 -10.25
C LEU A 234 -14.69 2.40 -10.45
N VAL A 235 -15.06 1.70 -9.38
CA VAL A 235 -15.36 0.26 -9.42
C VAL A 235 -16.82 0.06 -9.06
N GLU A 236 -17.58 -0.46 -9.99
CA GLU A 236 -19.03 -0.71 -9.83
C GLU A 236 -19.33 -2.18 -10.08
N ARG A 237 -20.53 -2.62 -9.73
CA ARG A 237 -21.04 -3.95 -10.10
C ARG A 237 -22.15 -3.81 -11.14
N ASP A 238 -22.00 -4.57 -12.22
CA ASP A 238 -23.03 -4.74 -13.23
C ASP A 238 -23.28 -6.23 -13.45
N GLU A 239 -24.54 -6.64 -13.29
CA GLU A 239 -24.94 -8.06 -13.35
C GLU A 239 -24.05 -9.01 -12.53
N GLY A 240 -23.56 -8.53 -11.37
CA GLY A 240 -22.68 -9.28 -10.47
C GLY A 240 -21.18 -9.26 -10.84
N GLN A 241 -20.80 -8.65 -11.97
CA GLN A 241 -19.41 -8.52 -12.39
C GLN A 241 -18.83 -7.12 -12.04
N PRO A 242 -17.58 -7.03 -11.61
CA PRO A 242 -16.94 -5.74 -11.39
C PRO A 242 -16.62 -5.05 -12.72
N ILE A 243 -17.05 -3.79 -12.84
CA ILE A 243 -16.70 -2.91 -13.95
C ILE A 243 -15.77 -1.81 -13.43
N PHE A 244 -14.70 -1.57 -14.17
CA PHE A 244 -13.75 -0.52 -13.89
C PHE A 244 -13.89 0.58 -14.94
N SER A 245 -14.10 1.81 -14.50
CA SER A 245 -14.20 2.98 -15.38
C SER A 245 -13.31 4.12 -14.88
N ARG A 246 -12.86 4.96 -15.82
CA ARG A 246 -12.14 6.19 -15.49
C ARG A 246 -13.08 7.37 -15.73
N PRO A 247 -13.51 8.09 -14.69
CA PRO A 247 -14.36 9.27 -14.85
C PRO A 247 -13.74 10.33 -15.77
N ALA A 248 -12.42 10.45 -15.78
CA ALA A 248 -11.71 11.39 -16.65
C ALA A 248 -11.88 11.13 -18.15
N ASP A 249 -12.22 9.91 -18.57
CA ASP A 249 -12.40 9.55 -19.99
C ASP A 249 -13.80 9.98 -20.49
N GLN A 250 -14.67 10.53 -19.62
CA GLN A 250 -16.02 10.97 -19.96
C GLN A 250 -16.05 12.51 -20.13
N GLU A 251 -16.32 12.99 -21.34
CA GLU A 251 -16.39 14.44 -21.64
C GLU A 251 -17.38 15.20 -20.75
N SER A 252 -18.56 14.61 -20.51
CA SER A 252 -19.58 15.19 -19.64
C SER A 252 -19.06 15.40 -18.20
N LEU A 253 -18.29 14.48 -17.66
CA LEU A 253 -17.72 14.58 -16.32
C LEU A 253 -16.58 15.59 -16.25
N GLN A 254 -15.82 15.77 -17.31
CA GLN A 254 -14.81 16.82 -17.38
C GLN A 254 -15.45 18.22 -17.28
N GLU A 255 -16.63 18.43 -17.88
CA GLU A 255 -17.36 19.69 -17.74
C GLU A 255 -17.97 19.88 -16.34
N TRP A 256 -18.54 18.82 -15.77
CA TRP A 256 -19.10 18.87 -14.42
C TRP A 256 -18.01 19.09 -13.36
N SER A 257 -16.82 18.54 -13.55
CA SER A 257 -15.70 18.69 -12.62
C SER A 257 -15.18 20.13 -12.50
N LYS A 258 -15.50 21.00 -13.49
CA LYS A 258 -15.22 22.44 -13.41
C LYS A 258 -16.12 23.17 -12.40
N LYS A 259 -17.27 22.57 -12.04
CA LYS A 259 -18.27 23.16 -11.13
C LYS A 259 -18.34 22.44 -9.78
N PHE A 260 -18.07 21.14 -9.78
CA PHE A 260 -18.21 20.28 -8.61
C PHE A 260 -16.96 19.41 -8.46
N GLY A 261 -16.45 19.30 -7.24
CA GLY A 261 -15.36 18.35 -6.95
C GLY A 261 -15.79 16.89 -7.14
N PRO A 262 -14.82 15.96 -7.33
CA PRO A 262 -15.10 14.53 -7.51
C PRO A 262 -15.92 13.92 -6.37
N GLY A 263 -15.68 14.31 -5.12
CA GLY A 263 -16.44 13.85 -3.97
C GLY A 263 -17.90 14.29 -4.00
N LYS A 264 -18.17 15.51 -4.48
CA LYS A 264 -19.54 15.96 -4.68
C LYS A 264 -20.23 15.19 -5.79
N LEU A 265 -19.55 14.93 -6.90
CA LEU A 265 -20.06 14.11 -8.00
C LEU A 265 -20.34 12.68 -7.54
N TYR A 266 -19.46 12.13 -6.69
CA TYR A 266 -19.65 10.80 -6.08
C TYR A 266 -20.93 10.75 -5.22
N THR A 267 -21.14 11.72 -4.33
CA THR A 267 -22.34 11.77 -3.47
C THR A 267 -23.64 12.00 -4.26
N MET A 268 -23.55 12.59 -5.44
CA MET A 268 -24.70 12.79 -6.35
C MET A 268 -24.93 11.60 -7.28
N SER A 269 -24.17 10.50 -7.13
CA SER A 269 -24.15 9.35 -8.04
C SER A 269 -23.87 9.72 -9.50
N ARG A 270 -23.11 10.80 -9.72
CA ARG A 270 -22.80 11.32 -11.06
C ARG A 270 -21.40 10.92 -11.56
N LEU A 271 -20.57 10.25 -10.74
CA LEU A 271 -19.32 9.63 -11.22
C LEU A 271 -19.58 8.33 -12.01
N SER A 272 -20.76 7.72 -11.82
CA SER A 272 -21.18 6.48 -12.48
C SER A 272 -21.58 6.71 -13.94
N GLN A 273 -21.33 5.71 -14.80
CA GLN A 273 -21.85 5.70 -16.18
C GLN A 273 -23.37 5.51 -16.23
N LYS A 274 -24.00 5.08 -15.14
CA LYS A 274 -25.45 4.78 -15.04
C LYS A 274 -26.26 5.95 -14.46
N GLY A 275 -25.64 7.10 -14.22
CA GLY A 275 -26.27 8.28 -13.63
C GLY A 275 -26.86 9.26 -14.63
#